data_969b40a9aa2f19426034c25ce625362f
#
_entry.id   969b40a9aa2f19426034c25ce625362f
#
_cell.length_a   1.000
_cell.length_b   1.000
_cell.length_c   1.000
_cell.angle_alpha   90.00
_cell.angle_beta   90.00
_cell.angle_gamma   90.00
#
_symmetry.space_group_name_H-M   'P 1'
#
loop_
_entity.id
_entity.type
_entity.pdbx_description
1 polymer ?
#
loop_
_entity_poly.entity_id
_entity_poly.type
_entity_poly.pdbx_seq_one_letter_code
_entity_poly.pdbx_strand_id
1 'polypeptide(L)'
;MKINNPKITNYEVSSFSECIKNKEFNKVLINENSNGLLDLTECTLDECIFENINFTNININNLGLMDVIFRNCDLSNKHFNNTFLTRVIFENCKLVGLTFIDSSLKDIKVINSNCKYINFAGTHVVNFEARSSDLTEGSFNESVLKNTILNNVNFTKASFLNTNLKDVDFSTSIIENISFDIKSLNGIIINKYDASNIVRAFNVKVI
;
A
#
# COMPACT_ATOMS: atom_id res chain seq x y z
N MET A 1 -19.05 2.87 4.26
CA MET A 1 -17.76 2.64 4.95
C MET A 1 -16.93 3.90 4.86
N LYS A 2 -16.20 4.30 5.93
CA LYS A 2 -15.35 5.51 5.93
C LYS A 2 -13.91 5.11 6.28
N ILE A 3 -12.97 5.41 5.40
CA ILE A 3 -11.54 5.26 5.63
C ILE A 3 -11.02 6.63 6.05
N ASN A 4 -10.39 6.70 7.24
CA ASN A 4 -9.97 7.97 7.78
C ASN A 4 -8.76 8.52 7.03
N ASN A 5 -8.72 9.82 6.84
CA ASN A 5 -7.56 10.52 6.32
C ASN A 5 -6.56 10.81 7.44
N PRO A 6 -5.29 11.08 7.11
CA PRO A 6 -4.32 11.66 8.03
C PRO A 6 -4.86 12.91 8.71
N LYS A 7 -4.55 13.07 10.00
CA LYS A 7 -5.01 14.19 10.82
C LYS A 7 -3.98 15.31 10.84
N ILE A 8 -3.61 15.81 9.68
CA ILE A 8 -2.64 16.90 9.56
C ILE A 8 -3.43 18.20 9.51
N THR A 9 -3.32 19.02 10.55
CA THR A 9 -4.08 20.26 10.67
C THR A 9 -3.26 21.51 10.31
N ASN A 10 -2.01 21.56 10.76
CA ASN A 10 -1.06 22.63 10.46
C ASN A 10 0.30 21.97 10.23
N TYR A 11 1.07 22.50 9.32
CA TYR A 11 2.44 22.05 9.08
C TYR A 11 3.31 23.21 8.65
N GLU A 12 4.60 23.10 8.88
CA GLU A 12 5.64 24.02 8.44
C GLU A 12 6.52 23.35 7.37
N VAL A 13 7.06 24.15 6.47
CA VAL A 13 8.07 23.64 5.52
C VAL A 13 9.38 23.47 6.28
N SER A 14 9.97 22.28 6.21
CA SER A 14 11.23 21.96 6.87
C SER A 14 12.15 21.18 5.93
N SER A 15 13.34 20.88 6.41
CA SER A 15 14.35 20.11 5.67
C SER A 15 14.63 18.77 6.36
N PHE A 16 15.12 17.80 5.60
CA PHE A 16 15.59 16.55 6.17
C PHE A 16 16.65 16.75 7.26
N SER A 17 17.60 17.68 7.04
CA SER A 17 18.71 17.93 7.99
C SER A 17 18.21 18.44 9.34
N GLU A 18 17.22 19.29 9.34
CA GLU A 18 16.63 19.83 10.56
C GLU A 18 15.85 18.75 11.34
N CYS A 19 14.98 18.02 10.65
CA CYS A 19 14.19 16.96 11.27
C CYS A 19 15.07 15.81 11.81
N ILE A 20 16.10 15.39 11.08
CA ILE A 20 17.03 14.35 11.52
C ILE A 20 17.80 14.79 12.76
N LYS A 21 18.24 16.04 12.84
CA LYS A 21 18.93 16.58 14.01
C LYS A 21 18.06 16.46 15.28
N ASN A 22 16.76 16.66 15.12
CA ASN A 22 15.78 16.57 16.21
C ASN A 22 15.25 15.14 16.40
N LYS A 23 15.59 14.19 15.51
CA LYS A 23 15.04 12.82 15.43
C LYS A 23 13.50 12.79 15.31
N GLU A 24 12.91 13.83 14.77
CA GLU A 24 11.47 13.99 14.72
C GLU A 24 11.04 14.68 13.44
N PHE A 25 10.05 14.09 12.78
CA PHE A 25 9.26 14.65 11.69
C PHE A 25 7.83 14.78 12.21
N ASN A 26 7.47 15.95 12.69
CA ASN A 26 6.13 16.21 13.23
C ASN A 26 5.60 17.53 12.67
N LYS A 27 4.41 17.47 12.08
CA LYS A 27 3.76 18.63 11.45
C LYS A 27 4.65 19.36 10.43
N VAL A 28 5.31 18.59 9.60
CA VAL A 28 6.23 19.14 8.60
C VAL A 28 5.86 18.74 7.18
N LEU A 29 6.12 19.66 6.25
CA LEU A 29 6.16 19.39 4.82
C LEU A 29 7.63 19.35 4.38
N ILE A 30 8.06 18.20 3.85
CA ILE A 30 9.34 18.02 3.19
C ILE A 30 9.10 17.96 1.69
N ASN A 31 9.58 18.95 0.94
CA ASN A 31 9.40 19.06 -0.51
C ASN A 31 10.70 19.28 -1.28
N GLU A 32 11.84 19.15 -0.62
CA GLU A 32 13.15 19.21 -1.22
C GLU A 32 13.92 17.90 -1.02
N ASN A 33 14.50 17.38 -2.10
CA ASN A 33 15.31 16.17 -2.06
C ASN A 33 16.64 16.41 -1.33
N SER A 34 17.15 15.39 -0.66
CA SER A 34 18.49 15.40 -0.11
C SER A 34 19.53 15.04 -1.17
N ASN A 35 20.70 15.63 -1.09
CA ASN A 35 21.83 15.35 -1.97
C ASN A 35 22.75 14.19 -1.46
N GLY A 36 22.39 13.51 -0.38
CA GLY A 36 23.21 12.46 0.23
C GLY A 36 22.39 11.28 0.74
N LEU A 37 23.13 10.32 1.31
CA LEU A 37 22.52 9.20 2.02
C LEU A 37 21.95 9.69 3.35
N LEU A 38 20.69 9.40 3.61
CA LEU A 38 20.03 9.72 4.87
C LEU A 38 19.55 8.44 5.55
N ASP A 39 19.58 8.45 6.87
CA ASP A 39 19.00 7.39 7.70
C ASP A 39 17.98 8.00 8.67
N LEU A 40 16.72 7.59 8.52
CA LEU A 40 15.60 8.03 9.34
C LEU A 40 15.16 6.95 10.34
N THR A 41 15.84 5.84 10.45
CA THR A 41 15.41 4.68 11.26
C THR A 41 15.30 4.98 12.76
N GLU A 42 15.95 6.03 13.23
CA GLU A 42 15.83 6.52 14.61
C GLU A 42 14.84 7.70 14.76
N CYS A 43 14.16 8.09 13.67
CA CYS A 43 13.23 9.22 13.69
C CYS A 43 11.80 8.74 13.91
N THR A 44 10.97 9.63 14.44
CA THR A 44 9.52 9.46 14.44
C THR A 44 8.90 10.24 13.27
N LEU A 45 7.93 9.63 12.58
CA LEU A 45 7.20 10.25 11.48
C LEU A 45 5.70 10.29 11.84
N ASP A 46 5.26 11.47 12.24
CA ASP A 46 3.88 11.73 12.63
C ASP A 46 3.40 13.08 12.06
N GLU A 47 2.19 13.14 11.56
CA GLU A 47 1.60 14.33 10.93
C GLU A 47 2.49 14.98 9.85
N CYS A 48 3.10 14.15 8.97
CA CYS A 48 4.08 14.60 7.96
C CYS A 48 3.53 14.55 6.54
N ILE A 49 4.03 15.45 5.68
CA ILE A 49 3.82 15.40 4.24
C ILE A 49 5.19 15.35 3.56
N PHE A 50 5.38 14.35 2.70
CA PHE A 50 6.50 14.27 1.77
C PHE A 50 5.98 14.51 0.36
N GLU A 51 6.52 15.49 -0.34
CA GLU A 51 6.06 15.86 -1.67
C GLU A 51 7.22 15.95 -2.66
N ASN A 52 7.11 15.24 -3.79
CA ASN A 52 8.14 15.17 -4.84
C ASN A 52 9.49 14.61 -4.35
N ILE A 53 9.49 13.69 -3.38
CA ILE A 53 10.70 13.13 -2.79
C ILE A 53 11.06 11.79 -3.45
N ASN A 54 12.33 11.65 -3.79
CA ASN A 54 12.92 10.38 -4.18
C ASN A 54 13.63 9.74 -2.97
N PHE A 55 13.06 8.64 -2.46
CA PHE A 55 13.58 7.94 -1.29
C PHE A 55 14.73 6.95 -1.61
N THR A 56 15.25 6.88 -2.84
CA THR A 56 16.30 5.91 -3.21
C THR A 56 17.46 5.92 -2.22
N ASN A 57 17.93 7.09 -1.86
CA ASN A 57 19.07 7.29 -0.94
C ASN A 57 18.64 7.57 0.52
N ILE A 58 17.38 7.35 0.86
CA ILE A 58 16.83 7.63 2.19
C ILE A 58 16.41 6.30 2.81
N ASN A 59 17.04 5.93 3.92
CA ASN A 59 16.66 4.74 4.68
C ASN A 59 15.48 5.07 5.60
N ILE A 60 14.32 4.50 5.28
CA ILE A 60 13.09 4.58 6.09
C ILE A 60 12.54 3.19 6.42
N ASN A 61 13.39 2.17 6.32
CA ASN A 61 12.96 0.80 6.49
C ASN A 61 12.53 0.53 7.93
N ASN A 62 11.45 -0.26 8.06
CA ASN A 62 10.87 -0.68 9.34
C ASN A 62 10.42 0.47 10.25
N LEU A 63 10.17 1.66 9.70
CA LEU A 63 9.57 2.77 10.45
C LEU A 63 8.05 2.58 10.59
N GLY A 64 7.55 2.86 11.78
CA GLY A 64 6.13 3.09 11.99
C GLY A 64 5.72 4.46 11.44
N LEU A 65 4.52 4.53 10.83
CA LEU A 65 3.99 5.77 10.27
C LEU A 65 2.63 6.09 10.86
N MET A 66 2.43 7.33 11.29
CA MET A 66 1.13 7.81 11.72
C MET A 66 0.83 9.18 11.11
N ASP A 67 -0.36 9.28 10.49
CA ASP A 67 -0.80 10.54 9.87
C ASP A 67 0.19 11.07 8.82
N VAL A 68 0.59 10.22 7.86
CA VAL A 68 1.61 10.57 6.85
C VAL A 68 1.01 10.59 5.44
N ILE A 69 1.40 11.58 4.66
CA ILE A 69 1.05 11.68 3.23
C ILE A 69 2.33 11.67 2.40
N PHE A 70 2.39 10.76 1.44
CA PHE A 70 3.38 10.77 0.36
C PHE A 70 2.69 11.20 -0.94
N ARG A 71 3.14 12.28 -1.56
CA ARG A 71 2.69 12.77 -2.87
C ARG A 71 3.82 12.80 -3.88
N ASN A 72 3.58 12.25 -5.07
CA ASN A 72 4.55 12.24 -6.16
C ASN A 72 5.92 11.71 -5.73
N CYS A 73 5.96 10.75 -4.81
CA CYS A 73 7.21 10.21 -4.24
C CYS A 73 7.62 8.90 -4.90
N ASP A 74 8.93 8.62 -4.93
CA ASP A 74 9.48 7.31 -5.29
C ASP A 74 9.94 6.58 -4.02
N LEU A 75 9.16 5.56 -3.59
CA LEU A 75 9.47 4.66 -2.48
C LEU A 75 9.77 3.24 -2.98
N SER A 76 10.22 3.08 -4.21
CA SER A 76 10.52 1.77 -4.78
C SER A 76 11.54 1.01 -3.91
N ASN A 77 11.25 -0.29 -3.70
CA ASN A 77 12.09 -1.21 -2.90
C ASN A 77 12.32 -0.76 -1.45
N LYS A 78 11.41 0.01 -0.87
CA LYS A 78 11.42 0.29 0.57
C LYS A 78 10.67 -0.80 1.35
N HIS A 79 10.99 -0.95 2.63
CA HIS A 79 10.48 -2.02 3.47
C HIS A 79 9.89 -1.45 4.77
N PHE A 80 8.59 -1.65 4.96
CA PHE A 80 7.87 -1.35 6.19
C PHE A 80 7.40 -2.66 6.83
N ASN A 81 8.34 -3.60 7.04
CA ASN A 81 8.04 -4.92 7.56
C ASN A 81 8.03 -4.92 9.09
N ASN A 82 7.17 -5.75 9.69
CA ASN A 82 7.02 -5.86 11.14
C ASN A 82 6.72 -4.52 11.83
N THR A 83 5.92 -3.65 11.18
CA THR A 83 5.63 -2.31 11.68
C THR A 83 4.13 -2.00 11.76
N PHE A 84 3.82 -0.81 12.23
CA PHE A 84 2.46 -0.28 12.31
C PHE A 84 2.35 0.98 11.45
N LEU A 85 1.38 0.99 10.53
CA LEU A 85 1.03 2.16 9.75
C LEU A 85 -0.43 2.55 10.03
N THR A 86 -0.67 3.81 10.36
CA THR A 86 -2.03 4.28 10.64
C THR A 86 -2.30 5.60 9.94
N ARG A 87 -3.37 5.65 9.15
CA ARG A 87 -3.79 6.82 8.36
C ARG A 87 -2.68 7.35 7.46
N VAL A 88 -2.29 6.50 6.50
CA VAL A 88 -1.23 6.84 5.52
C VAL A 88 -1.82 6.90 4.12
N ILE A 89 -1.45 7.92 3.36
CA ILE A 89 -1.84 8.11 1.97
C ILE A 89 -0.59 8.06 1.08
N PHE A 90 -0.65 7.24 0.04
CA PHE A 90 0.28 7.24 -1.08
C PHE A 90 -0.48 7.74 -2.31
N GLU A 91 -0.18 8.93 -2.80
CA GLU A 91 -0.85 9.58 -3.92
C GLU A 91 0.14 9.89 -5.05
N ASN A 92 -0.16 9.42 -6.26
CA ASN A 92 0.71 9.56 -7.44
C ASN A 92 2.14 9.06 -7.22
N CYS A 93 2.30 7.99 -6.43
CA CYS A 93 3.60 7.48 -6.03
C CYS A 93 4.08 6.31 -6.89
N LYS A 94 5.40 6.14 -6.92
CA LYS A 94 6.06 4.94 -7.42
C LYS A 94 6.45 4.07 -6.22
N LEU A 95 5.78 2.92 -6.08
CA LEU A 95 5.87 1.99 -4.95
C LEU A 95 6.29 0.59 -5.42
N VAL A 96 7.07 0.51 -6.51
CA VAL A 96 7.48 -0.76 -7.12
C VAL A 96 8.32 -1.56 -6.12
N GLY A 97 7.89 -2.79 -5.80
CA GLY A 97 8.59 -3.65 -4.85
C GLY A 97 8.54 -3.18 -3.38
N LEU A 98 7.64 -2.25 -3.05
CA LEU A 98 7.41 -1.86 -1.64
C LEU A 98 6.87 -3.04 -0.83
N THR A 99 7.35 -3.23 0.40
CA THR A 99 6.91 -4.36 1.24
C THR A 99 6.37 -3.92 2.60
N PHE A 100 5.34 -4.67 3.06
CA PHE A 100 4.68 -4.50 4.37
C PHE A 100 4.57 -5.82 5.13
N ILE A 101 5.49 -6.75 4.90
CA ILE A 101 5.43 -8.12 5.41
C ILE A 101 5.25 -8.12 6.94
N ASP A 102 4.31 -8.96 7.43
CA ASP A 102 4.01 -9.16 8.85
C ASP A 102 3.70 -7.85 9.62
N SER A 103 3.07 -6.89 8.93
CA SER A 103 2.76 -5.57 9.48
C SER A 103 1.27 -5.39 9.79
N SER A 104 0.95 -4.37 10.57
CA SER A 104 -0.43 -3.97 10.86
C SER A 104 -0.73 -2.60 10.25
N LEU A 105 -1.66 -2.57 9.30
CA LEU A 105 -2.02 -1.38 8.54
C LEU A 105 -3.47 -0.99 8.81
N LYS A 106 -3.69 0.28 9.14
CA LYS A 106 -5.03 0.81 9.38
C LYS A 106 -5.25 2.15 8.67
N ASP A 107 -6.37 2.25 7.97
CA ASP A 107 -6.72 3.47 7.22
C ASP A 107 -5.65 3.86 6.19
N ILE A 108 -5.35 2.94 5.26
CA ILE A 108 -4.34 3.14 4.21
C ILE A 108 -5.02 3.44 2.89
N LYS A 109 -4.51 4.45 2.18
CA LYS A 109 -4.97 4.79 0.82
C LYS A 109 -3.82 4.76 -0.17
N VAL A 110 -4.06 4.15 -1.33
CA VAL A 110 -3.15 4.10 -2.47
C VAL A 110 -3.90 4.61 -3.69
N ILE A 111 -3.51 5.77 -4.18
CA ILE A 111 -4.27 6.50 -5.21
C ILE A 111 -3.35 6.82 -6.39
N ASN A 112 -3.77 6.49 -7.62
CA ASN A 112 -3.04 6.79 -8.86
C ASN A 112 -1.57 6.36 -8.83
N SER A 113 -1.26 5.22 -8.22
CA SER A 113 0.11 4.82 -7.91
C SER A 113 0.54 3.55 -8.64
N ASN A 114 1.85 3.46 -8.94
CA ASN A 114 2.45 2.25 -9.50
C ASN A 114 3.02 1.39 -8.36
N CYS A 115 2.32 0.29 -8.05
CA CYS A 115 2.62 -0.61 -6.95
C CYS A 115 2.97 -2.02 -7.43
N LYS A 116 3.55 -2.17 -8.63
CA LYS A 116 3.96 -3.49 -9.13
C LYS A 116 4.87 -4.19 -8.14
N TYR A 117 4.67 -5.51 -7.98
CA TYR A 117 5.44 -6.33 -7.04
C TYR A 117 5.31 -5.91 -5.56
N ILE A 118 4.29 -5.16 -5.20
CA ILE A 118 4.03 -4.80 -3.80
C ILE A 118 3.79 -6.06 -2.97
N ASN A 119 4.27 -6.09 -1.71
CA ASN A 119 4.14 -7.28 -0.89
C ASN A 119 3.48 -7.00 0.46
N PHE A 120 2.29 -7.59 0.64
CA PHE A 120 1.49 -7.57 1.88
C PHE A 120 1.42 -8.94 2.57
N ALA A 121 2.36 -9.86 2.30
CA ALA A 121 2.30 -11.20 2.89
C ALA A 121 2.29 -11.14 4.42
N GLY A 122 1.40 -11.94 5.04
CA GLY A 122 1.23 -11.98 6.50
C GLY A 122 0.64 -10.70 7.13
N THR A 123 0.27 -9.71 6.33
CA THR A 123 -0.13 -8.38 6.81
C THR A 123 -1.58 -8.35 7.27
N HIS A 124 -1.84 -7.66 8.38
CA HIS A 124 -3.20 -7.36 8.84
C HIS A 124 -3.62 -5.95 8.38
N VAL A 125 -4.57 -5.88 7.45
CA VAL A 125 -5.00 -4.61 6.83
C VAL A 125 -6.47 -4.34 7.17
N VAL A 126 -6.73 -3.20 7.80
CA VAL A 126 -8.07 -2.73 8.13
C VAL A 126 -8.32 -1.36 7.51
N ASN A 127 -9.41 -1.20 6.76
CA ASN A 127 -9.75 0.02 6.03
C ASN A 127 -8.68 0.34 4.96
N PHE A 128 -8.68 -0.42 3.89
CA PHE A 128 -7.79 -0.23 2.74
C PHE A 128 -8.54 0.34 1.54
N GLU A 129 -7.99 1.37 0.93
CA GLU A 129 -8.51 1.95 -0.30
C GLU A 129 -7.42 1.95 -1.36
N ALA A 130 -7.68 1.32 -2.50
CA ALA A 130 -6.87 1.45 -3.70
C ALA A 130 -7.73 1.99 -4.85
N ARG A 131 -7.26 3.05 -5.51
CA ARG A 131 -7.94 3.64 -6.68
C ARG A 131 -6.96 3.90 -7.81
N SER A 132 -7.36 3.53 -9.04
CA SER A 132 -6.61 3.82 -10.28
C SER A 132 -5.12 3.48 -10.15
N SER A 133 -4.81 2.35 -9.52
CA SER A 133 -3.45 1.94 -9.16
C SER A 133 -3.09 0.58 -9.77
N ASP A 134 -1.80 0.39 -10.05
CA ASP A 134 -1.30 -0.84 -10.65
C ASP A 134 -0.60 -1.71 -9.59
N LEU A 135 -1.27 -2.80 -9.19
CA LEU A 135 -0.78 -3.79 -8.23
C LEU A 135 -0.42 -5.12 -8.93
N THR A 136 -0.03 -5.05 -10.22
CA THR A 136 0.40 -6.22 -10.99
C THR A 136 1.49 -6.99 -10.26
N GLU A 137 1.34 -8.33 -10.20
CA GLU A 137 2.26 -9.25 -9.52
C GLU A 137 2.44 -8.94 -8.02
N GLY A 138 1.45 -8.29 -7.40
CA GLY A 138 1.42 -8.05 -5.95
C GLY A 138 1.16 -9.33 -5.17
N SER A 139 1.76 -9.45 -3.97
CA SER A 139 1.52 -10.57 -3.06
C SER A 139 0.68 -10.13 -1.86
N PHE A 140 -0.42 -10.83 -1.63
CA PHE A 140 -1.31 -10.67 -0.48
C PHE A 140 -1.46 -11.98 0.30
N ASN A 141 -0.54 -12.92 0.10
CA ASN A 141 -0.61 -14.25 0.68
C ASN A 141 -0.66 -14.19 2.22
N GLU A 142 -1.53 -15.04 2.80
CA GLU A 142 -1.67 -15.14 4.26
C GLU A 142 -2.08 -13.82 4.95
N SER A 143 -2.55 -12.83 4.18
CA SER A 143 -2.97 -11.54 4.73
C SER A 143 -4.43 -11.56 5.18
N VAL A 144 -4.77 -10.60 6.02
CA VAL A 144 -6.15 -10.35 6.44
C VAL A 144 -6.55 -8.98 5.90
N LEU A 145 -7.51 -8.97 4.98
CA LEU A 145 -8.06 -7.74 4.40
C LEU A 145 -9.48 -7.50 4.93
N LYS A 146 -9.66 -6.41 5.66
CA LYS A 146 -10.97 -6.00 6.19
C LYS A 146 -11.34 -4.60 5.69
N ASN A 147 -12.59 -4.43 5.26
CA ASN A 147 -13.11 -3.14 4.81
C ASN A 147 -12.27 -2.56 3.67
N THR A 148 -12.30 -3.19 2.50
CA THR A 148 -11.57 -2.74 1.32
C THR A 148 -12.46 -1.93 0.38
N ILE A 149 -11.90 -0.91 -0.26
CA ILE A 149 -12.46 -0.19 -1.40
C ILE A 149 -11.46 -0.32 -2.54
N LEU A 150 -11.83 -1.07 -3.58
CA LEU A 150 -11.00 -1.29 -4.77
C LEU A 150 -11.74 -0.69 -5.98
N ASN A 151 -11.16 0.31 -6.61
CA ASN A 151 -11.78 0.98 -7.74
C ASN A 151 -10.77 1.18 -8.87
N ASN A 152 -11.00 0.53 -10.02
CA ASN A 152 -10.12 0.61 -11.17
C ASN A 152 -8.65 0.25 -10.83
N VAL A 153 -8.45 -0.89 -10.18
CA VAL A 153 -7.14 -1.40 -9.77
C VAL A 153 -6.73 -2.56 -10.67
N ASN A 154 -5.47 -2.60 -11.06
CA ASN A 154 -4.93 -3.71 -11.83
C ASN A 154 -4.23 -4.72 -10.89
N PHE A 155 -4.81 -5.93 -10.75
CA PHE A 155 -4.26 -7.04 -9.99
C PHE A 155 -3.74 -8.17 -10.90
N THR A 156 -3.43 -7.90 -12.16
CA THR A 156 -2.93 -8.93 -13.08
C THR A 156 -1.79 -9.72 -12.44
N LYS A 157 -1.92 -11.06 -12.40
CA LYS A 157 -0.97 -12.00 -11.79
C LYS A 157 -0.72 -11.79 -10.28
N ALA A 158 -1.55 -11.05 -9.58
CA ALA A 158 -1.43 -10.94 -8.13
C ALA A 158 -1.76 -12.28 -7.43
N SER A 159 -1.24 -12.48 -6.23
CA SER A 159 -1.43 -13.70 -5.44
C SER A 159 -2.14 -13.42 -4.12
N PHE A 160 -3.20 -14.22 -3.85
CA PHE A 160 -4.03 -14.15 -2.64
C PHE A 160 -4.17 -15.52 -1.96
N LEU A 161 -3.12 -16.33 -1.97
CA LEU A 161 -3.14 -17.65 -1.36
C LEU A 161 -3.29 -17.57 0.17
N ASN A 162 -4.17 -18.39 0.73
CA ASN A 162 -4.51 -18.41 2.15
C ASN A 162 -5.02 -17.06 2.70
N THR A 163 -5.61 -16.22 1.84
CA THR A 163 -6.12 -14.89 2.17
C THR A 163 -7.63 -14.92 2.31
N ASN A 164 -8.18 -14.36 3.37
CA ASN A 164 -9.63 -14.23 3.51
C ASN A 164 -10.11 -13.02 2.70
N LEU A 165 -10.78 -13.29 1.58
CA LEU A 165 -11.31 -12.28 0.66
C LEU A 165 -12.83 -12.07 0.80
N LYS A 166 -13.44 -12.55 1.88
CA LYS A 166 -14.88 -12.37 2.09
C LYS A 166 -15.26 -10.90 2.04
N ASP A 167 -16.29 -10.59 1.24
CA ASP A 167 -16.82 -9.26 1.00
C ASP A 167 -15.84 -8.29 0.28
N VAL A 168 -14.72 -8.78 -0.25
CA VAL A 168 -13.83 -7.99 -1.11
C VAL A 168 -14.43 -7.90 -2.51
N ASP A 169 -14.63 -6.67 -2.99
CA ASP A 169 -15.25 -6.38 -4.29
C ASP A 169 -14.17 -6.04 -5.34
N PHE A 170 -13.96 -6.95 -6.27
CA PHE A 170 -13.08 -6.78 -7.44
C PHE A 170 -13.84 -6.39 -8.71
N SER A 171 -15.15 -6.13 -8.66
CA SER A 171 -16.00 -5.98 -9.86
C SER A 171 -15.59 -4.86 -10.81
N THR A 172 -14.85 -3.87 -10.32
CA THR A 172 -14.33 -2.73 -11.11
C THR A 172 -12.82 -2.83 -11.38
N SER A 173 -12.19 -3.94 -11.01
CA SER A 173 -10.74 -4.13 -11.10
C SER A 173 -10.37 -5.20 -12.14
N ILE A 174 -9.12 -5.21 -12.59
CA ILE A 174 -8.58 -6.24 -13.50
C ILE A 174 -7.99 -7.35 -12.65
N ILE A 175 -8.44 -8.59 -12.85
CA ILE A 175 -8.01 -9.77 -12.09
C ILE A 175 -7.50 -10.90 -13.01
N GLU A 176 -6.80 -10.56 -14.08
CA GLU A 176 -6.27 -11.52 -15.02
C GLU A 176 -5.12 -12.35 -14.40
N ASN A 177 -5.19 -13.69 -14.57
CA ASN A 177 -4.17 -14.64 -14.09
C ASN A 177 -3.85 -14.51 -12.60
N ILE A 178 -4.80 -14.07 -11.80
CA ILE A 178 -4.67 -13.97 -10.34
C ILE A 178 -4.62 -15.37 -9.72
N SER A 179 -3.87 -15.55 -8.64
CA SER A 179 -3.75 -16.81 -7.92
C SER A 179 -4.57 -16.80 -6.64
N PHE A 180 -5.45 -17.78 -6.48
CA PHE A 180 -6.23 -18.05 -5.26
C PHE A 180 -6.17 -19.52 -4.88
N ASP A 181 -6.49 -19.84 -3.67
CA ASP A 181 -7.00 -21.15 -3.28
C ASP A 181 -8.53 -21.13 -3.15
N ILE A 182 -9.15 -22.32 -3.07
CA ILE A 182 -10.61 -22.44 -3.01
C ILE A 182 -11.21 -21.73 -1.79
N LYS A 183 -10.50 -21.69 -0.66
CA LYS A 183 -10.98 -21.03 0.57
C LYS A 183 -10.99 -19.51 0.41
N SER A 184 -9.98 -18.96 -0.25
CA SER A 184 -9.86 -17.53 -0.53
C SER A 184 -11.01 -17.00 -1.40
N LEU A 185 -11.61 -17.85 -2.27
CA LEU A 185 -12.72 -17.47 -3.12
C LEU A 185 -14.06 -17.30 -2.39
N ASN A 186 -14.17 -17.74 -1.15
CA ASN A 186 -15.44 -17.71 -0.44
C ASN A 186 -15.90 -16.28 -0.15
N GLY A 187 -16.99 -15.86 -0.81
CA GLY A 187 -17.64 -14.56 -0.57
C GLY A 187 -16.97 -13.38 -1.29
N ILE A 188 -16.07 -13.60 -2.27
CA ILE A 188 -15.58 -12.51 -3.14
C ILE A 188 -16.70 -11.99 -4.04
N ILE A 189 -16.57 -10.74 -4.45
CA ILE A 189 -17.47 -10.11 -5.43
C ILE A 189 -16.65 -9.81 -6.69
N ILE A 190 -17.13 -10.29 -7.84
CA ILE A 190 -16.49 -10.11 -9.14
C ILE A 190 -17.51 -9.68 -10.18
N ASN A 191 -17.07 -9.14 -11.31
CA ASN A 191 -17.96 -8.96 -12.45
C ASN A 191 -18.19 -10.29 -13.18
N LYS A 192 -19.27 -10.37 -13.95
CA LYS A 192 -19.67 -11.60 -14.65
C LYS A 192 -18.66 -12.10 -15.71
N TYR A 193 -17.86 -11.20 -16.25
CA TYR A 193 -16.91 -11.54 -17.32
C TYR A 193 -15.66 -12.24 -16.76
N ASP A 194 -15.31 -11.98 -15.50
CA ASP A 194 -14.16 -12.62 -14.84
C ASP A 194 -14.46 -14.01 -14.32
N ALA A 195 -15.73 -14.38 -14.18
CA ALA A 195 -16.13 -15.69 -13.66
C ALA A 195 -15.49 -16.85 -14.45
N SER A 196 -15.42 -16.76 -15.78
CA SER A 196 -14.80 -17.78 -16.62
C SER A 196 -13.29 -17.91 -16.39
N ASN A 197 -12.60 -16.80 -16.14
CA ASN A 197 -11.17 -16.79 -15.85
C ASN A 197 -10.86 -17.46 -14.51
N ILE A 198 -11.69 -17.19 -13.50
CA ILE A 198 -11.55 -17.81 -12.17
C ILE A 198 -11.74 -19.33 -12.24
N VAL A 199 -12.80 -19.82 -12.90
CA VAL A 199 -13.02 -21.26 -12.95
C VAL A 199 -11.97 -21.99 -13.78
N ARG A 200 -11.39 -21.35 -14.82
CA ARG A 200 -10.27 -21.90 -15.57
C ARG A 200 -9.00 -22.10 -14.73
N ALA A 201 -8.76 -21.25 -13.73
CA ALA A 201 -7.63 -21.39 -12.82
C ALA A 201 -7.70 -22.70 -12.00
N PHE A 202 -8.88 -23.32 -11.91
CA PHE A 202 -9.11 -24.63 -11.29
C PHE A 202 -9.24 -25.79 -12.29
N ASN A 203 -8.68 -25.64 -13.51
CA ASN A 203 -8.73 -26.62 -14.61
C ASN A 203 -10.15 -26.95 -15.08
N VAL A 204 -11.12 -26.06 -14.88
CA VAL A 204 -12.48 -26.20 -15.41
C VAL A 204 -12.51 -25.72 -16.87
N LYS A 205 -12.98 -26.57 -17.77
CA LYS A 205 -13.18 -26.21 -19.17
C LYS A 205 -14.46 -25.40 -19.33
N VAL A 206 -14.33 -24.14 -19.69
CA VAL A 206 -15.46 -23.27 -20.06
C VAL A 206 -15.69 -23.39 -21.57
N ILE A 207 -16.90 -23.77 -21.95
CA ILE A 207 -17.36 -23.98 -23.35
C ILE A 207 -18.21 -22.78 -23.75
#